data_a9956c68e35e12a427a0f6df53e11880
#
_entry.id   a9956c68e35e12a427a0f6df53e11880
#
_cell.length_a   1.000
_cell.length_b   1.000
_cell.length_c   1.000
_cell.angle_alpha   90.00
_cell.angle_beta   90.00
_cell.angle_gamma   90.00
#
_symmetry.space_group_name_H-M   'P 1'
#
loop_
_entity.id
_entity.type
_entity.pdbx_description
1 polymer ?
#
loop_
_entity_poly.entity_id
_entity_poly.type
_entity_poly.pdbx_seq_one_letter_code
_entity_poly.pdbx_strand_id
1 'polypeptide(L)'
;PITISSDPIHEVPKGGGVASFSVDGFSKWPSQLGFAATNNASVVKKFANIAKEEYLAVGIRTALHPMSDLATEPRWARNFGTFGSNALMSSEMTVAYMSGFQGEEINQESVLTMVKHFPGGGPQKDGLDAHLFSGKDQIYPGNNFDYHLIPFEEAVKNNLRVIMPYYGIPVDQTQENVAMAFNKNILSDLLREDIGFNGVICSDWGIITGRHWGVNDLSIIERYEKSIHAGIDQFGGETDTSHLIRLVNENKVLESRIDDS
;
A
#
# COMPACT_ATOMS: atom_id res chain seq x y z
N PRO A 1 -5.86 -5.91 -21.19
CA PRO A 1 -4.51 -6.08 -20.70
C PRO A 1 -4.50 -6.76 -19.32
N ILE A 2 -3.49 -7.57 -19.04
CA ILE A 2 -3.31 -8.22 -17.73
C ILE A 2 -2.01 -7.70 -17.17
N THR A 3 -2.04 -7.21 -15.92
CA THR A 3 -0.86 -6.81 -15.16
C THR A 3 -0.56 -7.87 -14.11
N ILE A 4 0.64 -8.47 -14.17
CA ILE A 4 1.09 -9.43 -13.17
C ILE A 4 1.83 -8.67 -12.06
N SER A 5 1.42 -8.89 -10.83
CA SER A 5 2.02 -8.29 -9.64
C SER A 5 2.54 -9.33 -8.67
N SER A 6 3.46 -8.95 -7.81
CA SER A 6 4.00 -9.81 -6.76
C SER A 6 4.36 -9.02 -5.49
N ASP A 7 4.12 -9.63 -4.33
CA ASP A 7 4.75 -9.24 -3.08
C ASP A 7 6.28 -9.45 -3.16
N PRO A 8 7.08 -8.93 -2.19
CA PRO A 8 8.53 -9.08 -2.19
C PRO A 8 8.94 -10.56 -2.19
N ILE A 9 9.65 -10.99 -3.24
CA ILE A 9 10.11 -12.38 -3.41
C ILE A 9 11.63 -12.55 -3.27
N HIS A 10 12.34 -11.45 -3.07
CA HIS A 10 13.79 -11.38 -3.00
C HIS A 10 14.34 -11.48 -1.57
N GLU A 11 13.49 -11.51 -0.56
CA GLU A 11 13.97 -11.53 0.82
C GLU A 11 14.54 -12.90 1.21
N VAL A 12 15.57 -12.86 2.06
CA VAL A 12 16.07 -14.08 2.71
C VAL A 12 14.94 -14.67 3.56
N PRO A 13 14.66 -15.98 3.45
CA PRO A 13 13.57 -16.62 4.20
C PRO A 13 13.65 -16.32 5.69
N LYS A 14 12.54 -15.81 6.25
CA LYS A 14 12.36 -15.68 7.69
C LYS A 14 11.30 -16.67 8.12
N GLY A 15 11.56 -17.42 9.17
CA GLY A 15 10.56 -18.29 9.76
C GLY A 15 9.36 -17.45 10.25
N GLY A 16 8.19 -17.64 9.67
CA GLY A 16 6.90 -17.21 10.24
C GLY A 16 6.45 -15.78 9.98
N GLY A 17 6.91 -15.09 8.95
CA GLY A 17 6.42 -13.74 8.61
C GLY A 17 5.21 -13.76 7.66
N VAL A 18 4.18 -12.95 7.97
CA VAL A 18 3.09 -12.65 7.03
C VAL A 18 3.64 -11.70 5.95
N ALA A 19 3.48 -12.07 4.66
CA ALA A 19 3.79 -11.22 3.49
C ALA A 19 5.29 -10.98 3.16
N SER A 20 6.19 -11.93 3.44
CA SER A 20 7.44 -12.02 2.69
C SER A 20 7.58 -13.42 2.10
N PHE A 21 7.70 -13.49 0.78
CA PHE A 21 7.83 -14.74 0.08
C PHE A 21 9.28 -14.88 -0.40
N SER A 22 9.91 -15.98 -0.06
CA SER A 22 11.16 -16.37 -0.68
C SER A 22 10.86 -17.38 -1.78
N VAL A 23 11.16 -17.01 -3.00
CA VAL A 23 10.99 -17.88 -4.17
C VAL A 23 12.36 -18.27 -4.70
N ASP A 24 12.58 -19.57 -4.95
CA ASP A 24 13.82 -20.05 -5.54
C ASP A 24 13.99 -19.49 -6.96
N GLY A 25 15.24 -19.25 -7.35
CA GLY A 25 15.58 -18.71 -8.66
C GLY A 25 15.72 -17.18 -8.70
N PHE A 26 15.32 -16.47 -7.65
CA PHE A 26 15.55 -15.03 -7.49
C PHE A 26 16.73 -14.74 -6.57
N SER A 27 17.40 -13.62 -6.79
CA SER A 27 18.47 -13.15 -5.92
C SER A 27 17.95 -12.89 -4.50
N LYS A 28 18.78 -13.10 -3.49
CA LYS A 28 18.40 -12.99 -2.07
C LYS A 28 19.04 -11.78 -1.42
N TRP A 29 18.19 -10.99 -0.78
CA TRP A 29 18.52 -9.70 -0.19
C TRP A 29 17.94 -9.57 1.22
N PRO A 30 18.47 -8.65 2.05
CA PRO A 30 17.86 -8.37 3.34
C PRO A 30 16.45 -7.77 3.20
N SER A 31 15.67 -7.83 4.28
CA SER A 31 14.41 -7.08 4.37
C SER A 31 14.65 -5.57 4.31
N GLN A 32 13.57 -4.79 4.13
CA GLN A 32 13.66 -3.33 4.11
C GLN A 32 14.34 -2.76 5.36
N LEU A 33 14.07 -3.31 6.56
CA LEU A 33 14.75 -2.90 7.78
C LEU A 33 16.26 -3.19 7.73
N GLY A 34 16.65 -4.31 7.11
CA GLY A 34 18.06 -4.62 6.88
C GLY A 34 18.73 -3.65 5.89
N PHE A 35 18.03 -3.19 4.88
CA PHE A 35 18.49 -2.11 4.00
C PHE A 35 18.62 -0.79 4.76
N ALA A 36 17.62 -0.41 5.55
CA ALA A 36 17.66 0.81 6.36
C ALA A 36 18.87 0.82 7.32
N ALA A 37 19.24 -0.33 7.88
CA ALA A 37 20.42 -0.45 8.74
C ALA A 37 21.75 -0.12 8.03
N THR A 38 21.80 -0.15 6.70
CA THR A 38 22.97 0.30 5.94
C THR A 38 23.09 1.83 5.90
N ASN A 39 22.02 2.55 6.17
CA ASN A 39 21.92 4.00 6.01
C ASN A 39 22.43 4.48 4.63
N ASN A 40 22.13 3.74 3.57
CA ASN A 40 22.66 3.99 2.24
C ASN A 40 21.62 3.71 1.14
N ALA A 41 20.95 4.75 0.69
CA ALA A 41 19.92 4.69 -0.35
C ALA A 41 20.45 4.14 -1.70
N SER A 42 21.75 4.31 -2.00
CA SER A 42 22.32 3.77 -3.24
C SER A 42 22.36 2.25 -3.26
N VAL A 43 22.48 1.61 -2.10
CA VAL A 43 22.37 0.14 -1.96
C VAL A 43 20.95 -0.32 -2.26
N VAL A 44 19.96 0.42 -1.76
CA VAL A 44 18.53 0.16 -2.04
C VAL A 44 18.23 0.29 -3.53
N LYS A 45 18.68 1.37 -4.17
CA LYS A 45 18.52 1.57 -5.63
C LYS A 45 19.19 0.46 -6.43
N LYS A 46 20.39 0.02 -6.04
CA LYS A 46 21.10 -1.09 -6.68
C LYS A 46 20.31 -2.40 -6.59
N PHE A 47 19.81 -2.72 -5.39
CA PHE A 47 18.92 -3.87 -5.19
C PHE A 47 17.71 -3.79 -6.12
N ALA A 48 16.99 -2.65 -6.09
CA ALA A 48 15.77 -2.45 -6.85
C ALA A 48 15.99 -2.59 -8.38
N ASN A 49 17.12 -2.12 -8.89
CA ASN A 49 17.49 -2.33 -10.30
C ASN A 49 17.66 -3.82 -10.64
N ILE A 50 18.34 -4.60 -9.78
CA ILE A 50 18.53 -6.04 -10.00
C ILE A 50 17.20 -6.78 -9.93
N ALA A 51 16.40 -6.49 -8.91
CA ALA A 51 15.07 -7.08 -8.73
C ALA A 51 14.12 -6.76 -9.89
N LYS A 52 14.20 -5.53 -10.43
CA LYS A 52 13.47 -5.13 -11.64
C LYS A 52 13.79 -6.05 -12.83
N GLU A 53 15.07 -6.27 -13.12
CA GLU A 53 15.47 -7.15 -14.24
C GLU A 53 14.94 -8.58 -14.06
N GLU A 54 14.99 -9.10 -12.83
CA GLU A 54 14.43 -10.42 -12.52
C GLU A 54 12.91 -10.47 -12.66
N TYR A 55 12.20 -9.42 -12.26
CA TYR A 55 10.75 -9.30 -12.43
C TYR A 55 10.37 -9.26 -13.92
N LEU A 56 11.06 -8.44 -14.70
CA LEU A 56 10.83 -8.34 -16.14
C LEU A 56 11.04 -9.69 -16.85
N ALA A 57 12.08 -10.45 -16.46
CA ALA A 57 12.39 -11.75 -17.04
C ALA A 57 11.26 -12.78 -16.88
N VAL A 58 10.43 -12.65 -15.83
CA VAL A 58 9.28 -13.55 -15.57
C VAL A 58 7.92 -12.89 -15.85
N GLY A 59 7.92 -11.67 -16.41
CA GLY A 59 6.69 -10.96 -16.81
C GLY A 59 5.97 -10.22 -15.70
N ILE A 60 6.57 -10.04 -14.50
CA ILE A 60 6.00 -9.22 -13.42
C ILE A 60 6.20 -7.76 -13.77
N ARG A 61 5.14 -6.96 -13.69
CA ARG A 61 5.11 -5.54 -14.07
C ARG A 61 4.73 -4.60 -12.94
N THR A 62 4.26 -5.14 -11.82
CA THR A 62 3.94 -4.36 -10.62
C THR A 62 4.51 -5.05 -9.38
N ALA A 63 5.29 -4.32 -8.63
CA ALA A 63 5.82 -4.72 -7.34
C ALA A 63 4.88 -4.20 -6.24
N LEU A 64 4.25 -5.10 -5.45
CA LEU A 64 3.36 -4.75 -4.33
C LEU A 64 4.19 -4.31 -3.11
N HIS A 65 5.14 -3.48 -3.33
CA HIS A 65 6.11 -2.94 -2.36
C HIS A 65 6.77 -1.67 -2.93
N PRO A 66 7.49 -0.85 -2.14
CA PRO A 66 7.91 -1.07 -0.75
C PRO A 66 6.83 -0.73 0.27
N MET A 67 7.06 -1.16 1.54
CA MET A 67 6.34 -0.66 2.71
C MET A 67 7.00 0.64 3.17
N SER A 68 6.25 1.74 3.11
CA SER A 68 6.68 3.05 3.61
C SER A 68 6.08 3.40 4.98
N ASP A 69 5.48 2.40 5.61
CA ASP A 69 5.00 2.47 6.99
C ASP A 69 6.15 2.81 7.94
N LEU A 70 5.89 3.64 8.95
CA LEU A 70 6.87 3.94 9.98
C LEU A 70 6.70 3.00 11.17
N ALA A 71 7.77 2.31 11.57
CA ALA A 71 7.80 1.38 12.70
C ALA A 71 7.70 2.10 14.06
N THR A 72 6.62 2.82 14.32
CA THR A 72 6.41 3.60 15.54
C THR A 72 5.86 2.77 16.69
N GLU A 73 5.26 1.62 16.43
CA GLU A 73 4.88 0.63 17.43
C GLU A 73 5.84 -0.58 17.36
N PRO A 74 6.78 -0.70 18.31
CA PRO A 74 7.84 -1.72 18.23
C PRO A 74 7.34 -3.16 18.34
N ARG A 75 6.14 -3.38 18.89
CA ARG A 75 5.53 -4.71 19.02
C ARG A 75 4.85 -5.19 17.74
N TRP A 76 4.66 -4.31 16.76
CA TRP A 76 4.03 -4.67 15.50
C TRP A 76 4.89 -5.67 14.71
N ALA A 77 4.32 -6.82 14.36
CA ALA A 77 5.03 -7.94 13.76
C ALA A 77 5.62 -7.64 12.37
N ARG A 78 5.14 -6.59 11.67
CA ARG A 78 5.59 -6.24 10.32
C ARG A 78 6.70 -5.19 10.26
N ASN A 79 7.24 -4.76 11.41
CA ASN A 79 8.31 -3.75 11.46
C ASN A 79 9.53 -4.12 10.59
N PHE A 80 9.84 -5.41 10.41
CA PHE A 80 10.95 -5.86 9.58
C PHE A 80 10.79 -5.50 8.09
N GLY A 81 9.55 -5.34 7.62
CA GLY A 81 9.23 -4.94 6.25
C GLY A 81 9.27 -3.44 5.98
N THR A 82 9.57 -2.62 7.00
CA THR A 82 9.65 -1.16 6.91
C THR A 82 11.10 -0.68 6.84
N PHE A 83 11.30 0.59 6.48
CA PHE A 83 12.60 1.26 6.60
C PHE A 83 12.84 1.88 8.00
N GLY A 84 12.10 1.43 9.03
CA GLY A 84 12.22 1.88 10.41
C GLY A 84 11.24 3.00 10.77
N SER A 85 11.53 3.72 11.86
CA SER A 85 10.63 4.74 12.41
C SER A 85 10.99 6.19 12.04
N ASN A 86 12.12 6.42 11.39
CA ASN A 86 12.53 7.75 10.97
C ASN A 86 11.92 8.10 9.61
N ALA A 87 11.05 9.11 9.57
CA ALA A 87 10.31 9.46 8.37
C ALA A 87 11.20 9.94 7.22
N LEU A 88 12.26 10.70 7.50
CA LEU A 88 13.17 11.20 6.46
C LEU A 88 13.99 10.06 5.85
N MET A 89 14.53 9.17 6.66
CA MET A 89 15.22 7.97 6.17
C MET A 89 14.27 7.08 5.35
N SER A 90 13.05 6.85 5.85
CA SER A 90 12.04 6.06 5.14
C SER A 90 11.70 6.68 3.79
N SER A 91 11.58 8.01 3.71
CA SER A 91 11.35 8.74 2.47
C SER A 91 12.49 8.53 1.47
N GLU A 92 13.74 8.73 1.90
CA GLU A 92 14.92 8.57 1.05
C GLU A 92 15.03 7.13 0.51
N MET A 93 14.84 6.13 1.38
CA MET A 93 14.89 4.72 1.00
C MET A 93 13.72 4.34 0.07
N THR A 94 12.51 4.84 0.32
CA THR A 94 11.34 4.63 -0.54
C THR A 94 11.58 5.18 -1.94
N VAL A 95 12.07 6.40 -2.07
CA VAL A 95 12.37 7.03 -3.37
C VAL A 95 13.47 6.26 -4.11
N ALA A 96 14.52 5.84 -3.41
CA ALA A 96 15.58 5.02 -3.99
C ALA A 96 15.05 3.67 -4.51
N TYR A 97 14.17 3.05 -3.75
CA TYR A 97 13.51 1.80 -4.12
C TYR A 97 12.66 1.98 -5.39
N MET A 98 11.79 2.98 -5.39
CA MET A 98 10.95 3.33 -6.53
C MET A 98 11.77 3.61 -7.78
N SER A 99 12.79 4.46 -7.67
CA SER A 99 13.62 4.85 -8.81
C SER A 99 14.39 3.66 -9.42
N GLY A 100 14.75 2.67 -8.62
CA GLY A 100 15.37 1.44 -9.11
C GLY A 100 14.41 0.56 -9.90
N PHE A 101 13.17 0.39 -9.44
CA PHE A 101 12.14 -0.40 -10.13
C PHE A 101 11.54 0.33 -11.32
N GLN A 102 11.21 1.61 -11.18
CA GLN A 102 10.50 2.39 -12.22
C GLN A 102 11.46 2.98 -13.26
N GLY A 103 12.71 3.23 -12.87
CA GLY A 103 13.63 4.04 -13.66
C GLY A 103 13.40 5.54 -13.43
N GLU A 104 14.13 6.39 -14.13
CA GLU A 104 13.94 7.86 -14.09
C GLU A 104 12.67 8.28 -14.82
N GLU A 105 12.36 7.57 -15.90
CA GLU A 105 11.12 7.72 -16.67
C GLU A 105 10.42 6.36 -16.80
N ILE A 106 9.09 6.36 -16.64
CA ILE A 106 8.29 5.15 -16.79
C ILE A 106 8.16 4.79 -18.27
N ASN A 107 8.59 3.59 -18.61
CA ASN A 107 8.58 3.07 -19.98
C ASN A 107 8.37 1.54 -19.98
N GLN A 108 8.60 0.89 -21.13
CA GLN A 108 8.39 -0.55 -21.30
C GLN A 108 9.34 -1.42 -20.45
N GLU A 109 10.43 -0.87 -19.95
CA GLU A 109 11.40 -1.54 -19.08
C GLU A 109 11.17 -1.22 -17.60
N SER A 110 10.09 -0.55 -17.28
CA SER A 110 9.71 -0.24 -15.90
C SER A 110 8.90 -1.38 -15.26
N VAL A 111 9.12 -1.55 -13.96
CA VAL A 111 8.21 -2.25 -13.06
C VAL A 111 7.64 -1.20 -12.11
N LEU A 112 6.32 -1.04 -12.11
CA LEU A 112 5.67 -0.07 -11.22
C LEU A 112 5.77 -0.54 -9.77
N THR A 113 6.06 0.38 -8.87
CA THR A 113 5.97 0.14 -7.44
C THR A 113 4.60 0.54 -6.90
N MET A 114 4.04 -0.31 -6.05
CA MET A 114 2.83 0.00 -5.28
C MET A 114 3.26 0.29 -3.84
N VAL A 115 3.47 1.57 -3.54
CA VAL A 115 3.88 1.97 -2.19
C VAL A 115 2.74 1.74 -1.21
N LYS A 116 3.08 1.14 -0.06
CA LYS A 116 2.11 0.70 0.93
C LYS A 116 2.59 0.95 2.36
N HIS A 117 1.70 1.05 3.32
CA HIS A 117 0.24 1.05 3.25
C HIS A 117 -0.26 2.42 3.67
N PHE A 118 -0.79 3.19 2.74
CA PHE A 118 -1.23 4.57 2.98
C PHE A 118 -2.38 4.64 3.99
N PRO A 119 -2.42 5.63 4.88
CA PRO A 119 -1.44 6.70 5.19
C PRO A 119 -0.37 6.30 6.23
N GLY A 120 -0.11 5.03 6.42
CA GLY A 120 0.89 4.47 7.31
C GLY A 120 0.30 3.43 8.25
N GLY A 121 0.75 2.16 8.14
CA GLY A 121 0.27 1.03 8.95
C GLY A 121 0.98 0.87 10.30
N GLY A 122 2.00 1.69 10.60
CA GLY A 122 2.86 1.50 11.77
C GLY A 122 2.24 1.75 13.15
N PRO A 123 1.30 2.71 13.34
CA PRO A 123 0.78 3.06 14.66
C PRO A 123 -0.32 2.10 15.14
N GLN A 124 -0.03 0.81 15.17
CA GLN A 124 -0.97 -0.24 15.55
C GLN A 124 -1.26 -0.22 17.06
N LYS A 125 -2.52 -0.12 17.43
CA LYS A 125 -2.94 -0.21 18.83
C LYS A 125 -2.49 -1.54 19.43
N ASP A 126 -1.75 -1.46 20.54
CA ASP A 126 -1.21 -2.62 21.27
C ASP A 126 -0.26 -3.53 20.45
N GLY A 127 0.23 -3.06 19.30
CA GLY A 127 1.06 -3.84 18.39
C GLY A 127 0.30 -4.90 17.58
N LEU A 128 -1.02 -4.91 17.66
CA LEU A 128 -1.87 -5.88 16.97
C LEU A 128 -2.02 -5.52 15.51
N ASP A 129 -1.90 -6.51 14.62
CA ASP A 129 -1.93 -6.29 13.18
C ASP A 129 -3.36 -6.20 12.62
N ALA A 130 -3.60 -5.24 11.72
CA ALA A 130 -4.90 -4.94 11.13
C ALA A 130 -5.44 -6.03 10.16
N HIS A 131 -4.69 -7.09 9.87
CA HIS A 131 -5.25 -8.26 9.21
C HIS A 131 -6.28 -8.99 10.08
N LEU A 132 -6.24 -8.77 11.39
CA LEU A 132 -7.16 -9.33 12.35
C LEU A 132 -8.09 -8.25 12.91
N PHE A 133 -9.32 -8.62 13.24
CA PHE A 133 -10.31 -7.70 13.84
C PHE A 133 -9.80 -7.04 15.13
N SER A 134 -9.05 -7.77 15.96
CA SER A 134 -8.45 -7.24 17.18
C SER A 134 -7.41 -6.14 16.94
N GLY A 135 -6.79 -6.11 15.77
CA GLY A 135 -5.77 -5.12 15.39
C GLY A 135 -6.28 -4.03 14.44
N LYS A 136 -7.59 -3.90 14.27
CA LYS A 136 -8.18 -2.95 13.32
C LYS A 136 -7.90 -1.47 13.63
N ASP A 137 -7.60 -1.13 14.87
CA ASP A 137 -7.45 0.25 15.31
C ASP A 137 -6.01 0.74 15.17
N GLN A 138 -5.83 1.90 14.52
CA GLN A 138 -4.59 2.65 14.52
C GLN A 138 -4.78 3.91 15.35
N ILE A 139 -3.83 4.15 16.27
CA ILE A 139 -3.89 5.25 17.22
C ILE A 139 -2.66 6.14 17.08
N TYR A 140 -2.85 7.43 17.30
CA TYR A 140 -1.82 8.44 17.10
C TYR A 140 -1.57 9.24 18.39
N PRO A 141 -0.94 8.60 19.41
CA PRO A 141 -0.61 9.30 20.64
C PRO A 141 0.37 10.44 20.35
N GLY A 142 0.11 11.61 20.94
CA GLY A 142 0.90 12.81 20.66
C GLY A 142 0.51 13.52 19.36
N ASN A 143 -0.63 13.18 18.74
CA ASN A 143 -1.16 13.82 17.54
C ASN A 143 -0.16 13.81 16.36
N ASN A 144 0.46 12.65 16.10
CA ASN A 144 1.53 12.49 15.14
C ASN A 144 1.10 11.86 13.81
N PHE A 145 -0.17 11.96 13.44
CA PHE A 145 -0.69 11.41 12.17
C PHE A 145 0.11 11.92 10.97
N ASP A 146 0.37 13.23 10.90
CA ASP A 146 1.09 13.86 9.79
C ASP A 146 2.53 13.34 9.63
N TYR A 147 3.15 12.90 10.72
CA TYR A 147 4.49 12.30 10.64
C TYR A 147 4.52 11.03 9.80
N HIS A 148 3.43 10.27 9.80
CA HIS A 148 3.29 9.06 9.00
C HIS A 148 3.09 9.33 7.51
N LEU A 149 2.61 10.53 7.14
CA LEU A 149 2.40 10.93 5.74
C LEU A 149 3.71 11.22 4.99
N ILE A 150 4.75 11.68 5.69
CA ILE A 150 5.99 12.19 5.09
C ILE A 150 6.58 11.25 4.02
N PRO A 151 6.72 9.92 4.23
CA PRO A 151 7.26 9.03 3.20
C PRO A 151 6.37 8.91 1.96
N PHE A 152 5.05 9.00 2.13
CA PHE A 152 4.09 8.90 1.03
C PHE A 152 4.04 10.20 0.22
N GLU A 153 4.06 11.35 0.88
CA GLU A 153 4.17 12.65 0.21
C GLU A 153 5.43 12.74 -0.64
N GLU A 154 6.55 12.26 -0.11
CA GLU A 154 7.81 12.26 -0.85
C GLU A 154 7.77 11.26 -2.03
N ALA A 155 7.13 10.11 -1.87
CA ALA A 155 6.90 9.17 -2.95
C ALA A 155 6.05 9.78 -4.09
N VAL A 156 4.97 10.50 -3.74
CA VAL A 156 4.10 11.19 -4.72
C VAL A 156 4.88 12.25 -5.49
N LYS A 157 5.68 13.08 -4.82
CA LYS A 157 6.57 14.09 -5.44
C LYS A 157 7.58 13.45 -6.41
N ASN A 158 7.95 12.19 -6.17
CA ASN A 158 8.89 11.43 -6.98
C ASN A 158 8.20 10.44 -7.94
N ASN A 159 7.05 10.80 -8.49
CA ASN A 159 6.38 10.10 -9.58
C ASN A 159 5.81 8.71 -9.19
N LEU A 160 5.30 8.54 -7.97
CA LEU A 160 4.54 7.36 -7.59
C LEU A 160 3.30 7.20 -8.48
N ARG A 161 3.05 5.97 -8.96
CA ARG A 161 1.91 5.66 -9.85
C ARG A 161 0.88 4.73 -9.26
N VAL A 162 1.24 3.94 -8.27
CA VAL A 162 0.30 3.03 -7.62
C VAL A 162 0.49 3.09 -6.11
N ILE A 163 -0.60 3.19 -5.38
CA ILE A 163 -0.59 3.25 -3.92
C ILE A 163 -1.64 2.28 -3.35
N MET A 164 -1.34 1.71 -2.18
CA MET A 164 -2.23 0.80 -1.49
C MET A 164 -2.59 1.34 -0.11
N PRO A 165 -3.88 1.64 0.17
CA PRO A 165 -4.33 1.96 1.51
C PRO A 165 -4.36 0.72 2.41
N TYR A 166 -4.14 0.93 3.72
CA TYR A 166 -4.10 -0.15 4.69
C TYR A 166 -5.49 -0.60 5.18
N TYR A 167 -5.53 -1.73 5.89
CA TYR A 167 -6.76 -2.27 6.50
C TYR A 167 -7.24 -1.49 7.71
N GLY A 168 -6.34 -0.78 8.39
CA GLY A 168 -6.62 -0.18 9.69
C GLY A 168 -7.65 0.95 9.65
N ILE A 169 -8.24 1.21 10.81
CA ILE A 169 -9.09 2.38 11.07
C ILE A 169 -8.21 3.46 11.67
N PRO A 170 -8.01 4.62 11.03
CA PRO A 170 -7.28 5.74 11.62
C PRO A 170 -8.18 6.44 12.67
N VAL A 171 -8.17 5.91 13.89
CA VAL A 171 -9.11 6.30 14.94
C VAL A 171 -9.04 7.80 15.22
N ASP A 172 -10.20 8.46 15.14
CA ASP A 172 -10.41 9.89 15.41
C ASP A 172 -9.54 10.86 14.56
N GLN A 173 -9.06 10.39 13.39
CA GLN A 173 -8.33 11.26 12.45
C GLN A 173 -9.23 11.84 11.36
N THR A 174 -10.41 11.29 11.16
CA THR A 174 -11.36 11.70 10.11
C THR A 174 -12.79 11.74 10.65
N GLN A 175 -13.74 12.19 9.84
CA GLN A 175 -15.13 12.32 10.24
C GLN A 175 -15.79 10.98 10.61
N GLU A 176 -15.30 9.88 10.05
CA GLU A 176 -15.82 8.54 10.32
C GLU A 176 -14.68 7.55 10.63
N ASN A 177 -14.90 6.70 11.63
CA ASN A 177 -13.96 5.65 12.01
C ASN A 177 -14.22 4.39 11.17
N VAL A 178 -13.75 4.39 9.93
CA VAL A 178 -13.78 3.24 9.01
C VAL A 178 -12.39 2.94 8.47
N ALA A 179 -12.17 1.71 8.01
CA ALA A 179 -10.90 1.33 7.39
C ALA A 179 -10.57 2.23 6.19
N MET A 180 -9.28 2.45 5.98
CA MET A 180 -8.76 3.47 5.03
C MET A 180 -9.32 3.32 3.62
N ALA A 181 -9.53 2.09 3.15
CA ALA A 181 -10.12 1.83 1.83
C ALA A 181 -11.61 2.21 1.69
N PHE A 182 -12.29 2.52 2.80
CA PHE A 182 -13.68 3.00 2.82
C PHE A 182 -13.79 4.47 3.23
N ASN A 183 -12.66 5.13 3.44
CA ASN A 183 -12.59 6.46 4.04
C ASN A 183 -12.32 7.53 2.97
N LYS A 184 -13.35 8.27 2.59
CA LYS A 184 -13.26 9.35 1.60
C LYS A 184 -12.27 10.44 2.02
N ASN A 185 -12.25 10.82 3.31
CA ASN A 185 -11.33 11.85 3.78
C ASN A 185 -9.84 11.41 3.61
N ILE A 186 -9.56 10.11 3.72
CA ILE A 186 -8.20 9.59 3.50
C ILE A 186 -7.86 9.51 2.00
N LEU A 187 -8.75 8.98 1.16
CA LEU A 187 -8.41 8.67 -0.22
C LEU A 187 -8.68 9.82 -1.19
N SER A 188 -9.82 10.49 -1.05
CA SER A 188 -10.16 11.62 -1.93
C SER A 188 -9.56 12.92 -1.39
N ASP A 189 -9.95 13.31 -0.18
CA ASP A 189 -9.61 14.64 0.32
C ASP A 189 -8.11 14.76 0.60
N LEU A 190 -7.54 13.85 1.42
CA LEU A 190 -6.10 13.90 1.75
C LEU A 190 -5.20 13.46 0.58
N LEU A 191 -5.42 12.24 0.03
CA LEU A 191 -4.47 11.68 -0.94
C LEU A 191 -4.59 12.35 -2.31
N ARG A 192 -5.83 12.49 -2.85
CA ARG A 192 -6.02 13.08 -4.17
C ARG A 192 -5.89 14.59 -4.18
N GLU A 193 -6.61 15.29 -3.27
CA GLU A 193 -6.70 16.75 -3.30
C GLU A 193 -5.49 17.40 -2.61
N ASP A 194 -5.19 17.06 -1.35
CA ASP A 194 -4.16 17.75 -0.59
C ASP A 194 -2.72 17.32 -1.00
N ILE A 195 -2.46 16.01 -1.14
CA ILE A 195 -1.16 15.47 -1.52
C ILE A 195 -0.95 15.51 -3.04
N GLY A 196 -2.03 15.49 -3.84
CA GLY A 196 -1.98 15.61 -5.29
C GLY A 196 -1.65 14.29 -6.01
N PHE A 197 -1.95 13.14 -5.43
CA PHE A 197 -1.73 11.84 -6.07
C PHE A 197 -2.70 11.62 -7.23
N ASN A 198 -2.18 11.34 -8.43
CA ASN A 198 -2.97 11.14 -9.65
C ASN A 198 -2.81 9.75 -10.29
N GLY A 199 -2.24 8.79 -9.56
CA GLY A 199 -2.09 7.40 -10.01
C GLY A 199 -3.24 6.50 -9.57
N VAL A 200 -3.02 5.18 -9.62
CA VAL A 200 -4.00 4.15 -9.25
C VAL A 200 -4.01 3.91 -7.74
N ILE A 201 -5.19 3.94 -7.13
CA ILE A 201 -5.40 3.50 -5.74
C ILE A 201 -5.91 2.06 -5.77
N CYS A 202 -5.04 1.11 -5.47
CA CYS A 202 -5.39 -0.30 -5.38
C CYS A 202 -5.64 -0.67 -3.91
N SER A 203 -6.80 -1.22 -3.60
CA SER A 203 -7.08 -1.67 -2.23
C SER A 203 -6.10 -2.77 -1.80
N ASP A 204 -5.88 -2.89 -0.50
CA ASP A 204 -5.27 -4.10 0.05
C ASP A 204 -6.21 -5.31 -0.14
N TRP A 205 -5.72 -6.53 0.02
CA TRP A 205 -6.37 -7.76 -0.39
C TRP A 205 -7.55 -8.16 0.51
N GLY A 206 -8.71 -8.38 -0.11
CA GLY A 206 -9.90 -8.89 0.56
C GLY A 206 -10.56 -7.89 1.51
N ILE A 207 -10.56 -6.59 1.19
CA ILE A 207 -11.24 -5.57 2.01
C ILE A 207 -12.77 -5.72 2.00
N ILE A 208 -13.34 -6.18 0.89
CA ILE A 208 -14.78 -6.32 0.73
C ILE A 208 -15.31 -7.53 1.49
N THR A 209 -14.64 -8.67 1.31
CA THR A 209 -15.13 -9.97 1.79
C THR A 209 -14.59 -10.34 3.17
N GLY A 210 -13.41 -9.83 3.58
CA GLY A 210 -12.73 -10.29 4.78
C GLY A 210 -12.38 -9.20 5.80
N ARG A 211 -11.90 -8.02 5.37
CA ARG A 211 -11.30 -7.01 6.25
C ARG A 211 -12.00 -5.66 6.15
N HIS A 212 -13.32 -5.70 6.35
CA HIS A 212 -14.23 -4.56 6.18
C HIS A 212 -14.47 -3.80 7.51
N TRP A 213 -13.36 -3.42 8.15
CA TRP A 213 -13.42 -2.80 9.48
C TRP A 213 -14.15 -1.46 9.48
N GLY A 214 -15.09 -1.30 10.41
CA GLY A 214 -15.93 -0.11 10.53
C GLY A 214 -17.13 -0.04 9.58
N VAL A 215 -17.26 -0.99 8.64
CA VAL A 215 -18.39 -1.11 7.70
C VAL A 215 -19.05 -2.50 7.75
N ASN A 216 -19.02 -3.11 8.91
CA ASN A 216 -19.49 -4.49 9.11
C ASN A 216 -20.99 -4.64 8.81
N ASP A 217 -21.78 -3.59 9.05
CA ASP A 217 -23.23 -3.60 8.84
C ASP A 217 -23.63 -3.41 7.37
N LEU A 218 -22.69 -3.03 6.50
CA LEU A 218 -22.95 -2.90 5.08
C LEU A 218 -22.90 -4.26 4.36
N SER A 219 -23.81 -4.45 3.42
CA SER A 219 -23.76 -5.58 2.49
C SER A 219 -22.54 -5.51 1.58
N ILE A 220 -22.18 -6.62 0.92
CA ILE A 220 -21.05 -6.67 0.00
C ILE A 220 -21.14 -5.58 -1.08
N ILE A 221 -22.31 -5.38 -1.68
CA ILE A 221 -22.49 -4.38 -2.74
C ILE A 221 -22.33 -2.95 -2.19
N GLU A 222 -22.81 -2.68 -0.99
CA GLU A 222 -22.65 -1.36 -0.35
C GLU A 222 -21.19 -1.09 0.04
N ARG A 223 -20.41 -2.11 0.38
CA ARG A 223 -18.97 -1.98 0.61
C ARG A 223 -18.22 -1.62 -0.68
N TYR A 224 -18.56 -2.25 -1.82
CA TYR A 224 -18.04 -1.84 -3.12
C TYR A 224 -18.39 -0.40 -3.44
N GLU A 225 -19.68 -0.02 -3.32
CA GLU A 225 -20.16 1.33 -3.55
C GLU A 225 -19.39 2.36 -2.72
N LYS A 226 -19.27 2.12 -1.40
CA LYS A 226 -18.56 3.01 -0.48
C LYS A 226 -17.07 3.14 -0.83
N SER A 227 -16.39 2.03 -1.17
CA SER A 227 -14.97 2.04 -1.54
C SER A 227 -14.72 2.82 -2.83
N ILE A 228 -15.56 2.64 -3.85
CA ILE A 228 -15.45 3.36 -5.12
C ILE A 228 -15.66 4.87 -4.90
N HIS A 229 -16.66 5.24 -4.10
CA HIS A 229 -16.91 6.64 -3.75
C HIS A 229 -15.83 7.22 -2.83
N ALA A 230 -15.14 6.40 -2.05
CA ALA A 230 -13.97 6.83 -1.30
C ALA A 230 -12.75 7.10 -2.17
N GLY A 231 -12.65 6.48 -3.37
CA GLY A 231 -11.57 6.72 -4.31
C GLY A 231 -10.80 5.49 -4.77
N ILE A 232 -11.21 4.27 -4.40
CA ILE A 232 -10.56 3.03 -4.88
C ILE A 232 -10.79 2.85 -6.38
N ASP A 233 -9.72 2.60 -7.12
CA ASP A 233 -9.72 2.35 -8.56
C ASP A 233 -9.64 0.86 -8.89
N GLN A 234 -8.91 0.10 -8.08
CA GLN A 234 -8.68 -1.32 -8.28
C GLN A 234 -8.86 -2.08 -6.96
N PHE A 235 -9.54 -3.23 -7.02
CA PHE A 235 -9.75 -4.10 -5.86
C PHE A 235 -8.74 -5.23 -5.83
N GLY A 236 -7.90 -5.26 -4.79
CA GLY A 236 -6.95 -6.35 -4.54
C GLY A 236 -7.65 -7.59 -4.02
N GLY A 237 -7.39 -8.76 -4.65
CA GLY A 237 -7.89 -10.06 -4.18
C GLY A 237 -9.39 -10.30 -4.31
N GLU A 238 -10.16 -9.37 -4.87
CA GLU A 238 -11.57 -9.56 -5.16
C GLU A 238 -11.75 -9.96 -6.63
N THR A 239 -12.50 -11.02 -6.90
CA THR A 239 -12.62 -11.58 -8.25
C THR A 239 -14.03 -11.54 -8.83
N ASP A 240 -15.04 -11.18 -8.02
CA ASP A 240 -16.44 -11.10 -8.47
C ASP A 240 -16.78 -9.69 -8.96
N THR A 241 -16.82 -9.52 -10.28
CA THR A 241 -17.17 -8.27 -10.94
C THR A 241 -18.67 -8.01 -11.04
N SER A 242 -19.52 -8.98 -10.69
CA SER A 242 -20.98 -8.85 -10.83
C SER A 242 -21.56 -7.70 -10.01
N HIS A 243 -20.98 -7.43 -8.84
CA HIS A 243 -21.37 -6.32 -7.98
C HIS A 243 -21.06 -4.95 -8.60
N LEU A 244 -19.90 -4.81 -9.28
CA LEU A 244 -19.52 -3.57 -9.98
C LEU A 244 -20.48 -3.30 -11.15
N ILE A 245 -20.74 -4.32 -11.98
CA ILE A 245 -21.68 -4.24 -13.10
C ILE A 245 -23.06 -3.84 -12.59
N ARG A 246 -23.51 -4.41 -11.48
CA ARG A 246 -24.80 -4.09 -10.87
C ARG A 246 -24.87 -2.64 -10.39
N LEU A 247 -23.81 -2.13 -9.73
CA LEU A 247 -23.75 -0.74 -9.26
C LEU A 247 -23.86 0.27 -10.40
N VAL A 248 -23.23 -0.01 -11.54
CA VAL A 248 -23.34 0.83 -12.75
C VAL A 248 -24.75 0.75 -13.34
N ASN A 249 -25.31 -0.45 -13.51
CA ASN A 249 -26.66 -0.64 -14.07
C ASN A 249 -27.77 0.00 -13.20
N GLU A 250 -27.58 0.05 -11.88
CA GLU A 250 -28.48 0.69 -10.93
C GLU A 250 -28.22 2.21 -10.78
N ASN A 251 -27.28 2.79 -11.53
CA ASN A 251 -26.83 4.19 -11.44
C ASN A 251 -26.36 4.62 -10.04
N LYS A 252 -25.85 3.68 -9.25
CA LYS A 252 -25.22 3.95 -7.94
C LYS A 252 -23.76 4.38 -8.07
N VAL A 253 -23.09 3.91 -9.11
CA VAL A 253 -21.77 4.36 -9.54
C VAL A 253 -21.90 4.80 -11.00
N LEU A 254 -21.38 5.96 -11.33
CA LEU A 254 -21.39 6.46 -12.70
C LEU A 254 -20.38 5.65 -13.54
N GLU A 255 -20.74 5.35 -14.79
CA GLU A 255 -19.84 4.67 -15.73
C GLU A 255 -18.53 5.47 -15.90
N SER A 256 -18.63 6.81 -15.98
CA SER A 256 -17.46 7.68 -16.05
C SER A 256 -16.48 7.50 -14.89
N ARG A 257 -16.98 7.18 -13.69
CA ARG A 257 -16.08 6.88 -12.54
C ARG A 257 -15.32 5.56 -12.72
N ILE A 258 -15.91 4.59 -13.41
CA ILE A 258 -15.22 3.35 -13.77
C ILE A 258 -14.23 3.60 -14.91
N ASP A 259 -14.59 4.43 -15.87
CA ASP A 259 -13.71 4.80 -17.00
C ASP A 259 -12.46 5.59 -16.50
N ASP A 260 -12.61 6.38 -15.45
CA ASP A 260 -11.50 7.11 -14.82
C ASP A 260 -10.51 6.18 -14.11
N SER A 261 -10.95 4.97 -13.70
CA SER A 261 -10.12 3.97 -13.01
C SER A 261 -9.27 3.16 -13.98
#